data_000463a3b5669c3da35886e99814310d
#
_entry.id   000463a3b5669c3da35886e99814310d
#
_cell.length_a   1.000
_cell.length_b   1.000
_cell.length_c   1.000
_cell.angle_alpha   90.00
_cell.angle_beta   90.00
_cell.angle_gamma   90.00
#
_symmetry.space_group_name_H-M   'P 1'
#
loop_
_entity.id
_entity.type
_entity.pdbx_description
1 polymer ?
#
loop_
_entity_poly.entity_id
_entity_poly.type
_entity_poly.pdbx_seq_one_letter_code
_entity_poly.pdbx_strand_id
1 'polypeptide(L)'
;PWGAPDDLNTFLAMVNNVPSDWFWSAFALGRHQMPYVAAAVLAGGNVRVGLEDNLWLDKGVLATNAQLVERAVSVISNLGARVITPAEVRAKLKLEKRAPLPR
;
A
#
# COMPACT_ATOMS: atom_id res chain seq x y z
N PRO A 1 -9.59 11.94 -16.40
CA PRO A 1 -8.93 11.15 -15.38
C PRO A 1 -8.68 9.72 -15.89
N TRP A 2 -7.55 9.20 -15.53
CA TRP A 2 -7.09 7.88 -15.97
C TRP A 2 -7.12 6.94 -14.75
N GLY A 3 -8.10 6.11 -14.64
CA GLY A 3 -8.24 5.18 -13.56
C GLY A 3 -9.57 5.32 -12.82
N ALA A 4 -9.74 4.54 -11.78
CA ALA A 4 -10.96 4.53 -10.99
C ALA A 4 -11.02 5.73 -10.03
N PRO A 5 -12.23 6.23 -9.73
CA PRO A 5 -12.40 7.18 -8.63
C PRO A 5 -11.88 6.62 -7.30
N ASP A 6 -11.32 7.48 -6.47
CA ASP A 6 -10.71 7.10 -5.20
C ASP A 6 -11.69 7.19 -4.01
N ASP A 7 -12.93 6.81 -4.25
CA ASP A 7 -13.93 6.65 -3.19
C ASP A 7 -14.01 5.20 -2.69
N LEU A 8 -14.48 5.05 -1.47
CA LEU A 8 -14.53 3.75 -0.81
C LEU A 8 -15.43 2.74 -1.53
N ASN A 9 -16.54 3.18 -2.09
CA ASN A 9 -17.46 2.29 -2.82
C ASN A 9 -16.78 1.71 -4.07
N THR A 10 -16.10 2.54 -4.85
CA THR A 10 -15.37 2.09 -6.03
C THR A 10 -14.23 1.16 -5.64
N PHE A 11 -13.49 1.48 -4.58
CA PHE A 11 -12.42 0.63 -4.06
C PHE A 11 -12.94 -0.77 -3.69
N LEU A 12 -14.03 -0.85 -2.93
CA LEU A 12 -14.63 -2.12 -2.53
C LEU A 12 -15.16 -2.90 -3.73
N ALA A 13 -15.73 -2.23 -4.73
CA ALA A 13 -16.15 -2.89 -5.96
C ALA A 13 -14.97 -3.53 -6.70
N MET A 14 -13.83 -2.85 -6.77
CA MET A 14 -12.62 -3.42 -7.36
C MET A 14 -12.13 -4.64 -6.55
N VAL A 15 -12.05 -4.52 -5.24
CA VAL A 15 -11.63 -5.61 -4.35
C VAL A 15 -12.54 -6.83 -4.52
N ASN A 16 -13.85 -6.63 -4.59
CA ASN A 16 -14.82 -7.71 -4.75
C ASN A 16 -14.71 -8.44 -6.09
N ASN A 17 -14.04 -7.86 -7.07
CA ASN A 17 -13.77 -8.47 -8.37
C ASN A 17 -12.40 -9.17 -8.45
N VAL A 18 -11.57 -9.07 -7.41
CA VAL A 18 -10.29 -9.78 -7.33
C VAL A 18 -10.55 -11.20 -6.81
N PRO A 19 -10.06 -12.25 -7.48
CA PRO A 19 -10.17 -13.61 -6.97
C PRO A 19 -9.59 -13.74 -5.56
N SER A 20 -10.22 -14.55 -4.70
CA SER A 20 -9.88 -14.64 -3.28
C SER A 20 -8.48 -15.20 -3.00
N ASP A 21 -7.89 -15.91 -3.96
CA ASP A 21 -6.55 -16.49 -3.86
C ASP A 21 -5.43 -15.58 -4.41
N TRP A 22 -5.79 -14.38 -4.89
CA TRP A 22 -4.82 -13.41 -5.37
C TRP A 22 -4.32 -12.50 -4.25
N PHE A 23 -3.05 -12.16 -4.32
CA PHE A 23 -2.48 -11.04 -3.55
C PHE A 23 -2.62 -9.76 -4.37
N TRP A 24 -3.01 -8.68 -3.71
CA TRP A 24 -3.20 -7.39 -4.35
C TRP A 24 -2.71 -6.26 -3.46
N SER A 25 -2.42 -5.15 -4.07
CA SER A 25 -2.07 -3.90 -3.40
C SER A 25 -2.98 -2.78 -3.88
N ALA A 26 -3.20 -1.81 -3.03
CA ALA A 26 -3.94 -0.62 -3.39
C ALA A 26 -3.12 0.64 -3.11
N PHE A 27 -3.40 1.68 -3.88
CA PHE A 27 -2.88 3.03 -3.66
C PHE A 27 -3.90 4.05 -4.13
N ALA A 28 -3.76 5.28 -3.65
CA ALA A 28 -4.52 6.42 -4.13
C ALA A 28 -3.60 7.63 -4.30
N LEU A 29 -4.02 8.54 -5.15
CA LEU A 29 -3.25 9.74 -5.47
C LEU A 29 -3.54 10.87 -4.47
N GLY A 30 -2.52 11.67 -4.18
CA GLY A 30 -2.65 12.87 -3.37
C GLY A 30 -3.14 12.60 -1.95
N ARG A 31 -4.06 13.43 -1.49
CA ARG A 31 -4.56 13.43 -0.10
C ARG A 31 -5.23 12.11 0.32
N HIS A 32 -5.65 11.27 -0.61
CA HIS A 32 -6.30 10.00 -0.29
C HIS A 32 -5.32 8.84 -0.10
N GLN A 33 -4.02 9.08 -0.28
CA GLN A 33 -3.00 8.02 -0.13
C GLN A 33 -3.06 7.36 1.25
N MET A 34 -3.05 8.13 2.33
CA MET A 34 -3.08 7.57 3.69
C MET A 34 -4.42 6.96 4.08
N PRO A 35 -5.57 7.56 3.78
CA PRO A 35 -6.86 6.88 3.98
C PRO A 35 -6.94 5.53 3.26
N TYR A 36 -6.36 5.41 2.07
CA TYR A 36 -6.32 4.14 1.33
C TYR A 36 -5.44 3.08 1.98
N VAL A 37 -4.42 3.47 2.73
CA VAL A 37 -3.64 2.52 3.54
C VAL A 37 -4.57 1.80 4.51
N ALA A 38 -5.39 2.54 5.24
CA ALA A 38 -6.36 1.97 6.18
C ALA A 38 -7.40 1.09 5.46
N ALA A 39 -7.96 1.59 4.35
CA ALA A 39 -8.95 0.85 3.57
C ALA A 39 -8.39 -0.48 3.04
N ALA A 40 -7.17 -0.47 2.50
CA ALA A 40 -6.52 -1.67 2.00
C ALA A 40 -6.27 -2.72 3.09
N VAL A 41 -5.81 -2.29 4.26
CA VAL A 41 -5.61 -3.19 5.42
C VAL A 41 -6.92 -3.82 5.85
N LEU A 42 -7.98 -3.01 5.98
CA LEU A 42 -9.31 -3.51 6.37
C LEU A 42 -9.88 -4.48 5.35
N ALA A 43 -9.58 -4.30 4.08
CA ALA A 43 -10.05 -5.17 2.99
C ALA A 43 -9.14 -6.40 2.77
N GLY A 44 -8.06 -6.55 3.54
CA GLY A 44 -7.18 -7.73 3.47
C GLY A 44 -6.09 -7.65 2.41
N GLY A 45 -5.79 -6.45 1.90
CA GLY A 45 -4.75 -6.25 0.89
C GLY A 45 -3.46 -5.65 1.41
N ASN A 46 -2.59 -5.32 0.49
CA ASN A 46 -1.32 -4.66 0.73
C ASN A 46 -1.40 -3.20 0.29
N VAL A 47 -0.43 -2.39 0.68
CA VAL A 47 -0.45 -0.95 0.44
C VAL A 47 0.77 -0.50 -0.35
N ARG A 48 0.59 0.57 -1.12
CA ARG A 48 1.68 1.29 -1.77
C ARG A 48 1.58 2.76 -1.39
N VAL A 49 2.70 3.35 -0.98
CA VAL A 49 2.85 4.79 -0.72
C VAL A 49 4.13 5.32 -1.33
N GLY A 50 4.22 6.61 -1.51
CA GLY A 50 5.43 7.27 -1.99
C GLY A 50 5.15 8.53 -2.78
N LEU A 51 6.22 9.22 -3.15
CA LEU A 51 6.19 10.51 -3.84
C LEU A 51 5.68 10.44 -5.27
N GLU A 52 5.68 9.26 -5.89
CA GLU A 52 5.08 9.09 -7.22
C GLU A 52 3.60 9.44 -7.21
N ASP A 53 2.93 9.09 -6.11
CA ASP A 53 1.47 9.20 -5.99
C ASP A 53 1.02 10.37 -5.13
N ASN A 54 1.87 10.89 -4.22
CA ASN A 54 1.54 11.97 -3.32
C ASN A 54 2.78 12.74 -2.88
N LEU A 55 2.77 14.07 -3.01
CA LEU A 55 3.88 14.94 -2.62
C LEU A 55 3.76 15.46 -1.18
N TRP A 56 2.62 15.29 -0.53
CA TRP A 56 2.29 16.00 0.70
C TRP A 56 2.21 15.07 1.91
N LEU A 57 2.89 15.45 2.98
CA LEU A 57 2.74 14.82 4.28
C LEU A 57 1.44 15.29 4.95
N ASP A 58 1.25 16.60 4.94
CA ASP A 58 0.07 17.30 5.42
C ASP A 58 -0.21 18.47 4.48
N LYS A 59 -1.36 19.13 4.65
CA LYS A 59 -1.71 20.28 3.83
C LYS A 59 -0.62 21.34 3.89
N GLY A 60 -0.02 21.66 2.74
CA GLY A 60 1.04 22.66 2.65
C GLY A 60 2.42 22.18 3.13
N VAL A 61 2.58 20.91 3.51
CA VAL A 61 3.85 20.35 3.99
C VAL A 61 4.31 19.24 3.05
N LEU A 62 5.42 19.48 2.35
CA LEU A 62 6.01 18.48 1.45
C LEU A 62 6.55 17.28 2.24
N ALA A 63 6.38 16.10 1.68
CA ALA A 63 6.85 14.85 2.26
C ALA A 63 8.17 14.38 1.62
N THR A 64 8.85 13.49 2.32
CA THR A 64 9.85 12.59 1.75
C THR A 64 9.24 11.18 1.60
N ASN A 65 9.84 10.32 0.79
CA ASN A 65 9.42 8.92 0.72
C ASN A 65 9.46 8.25 2.10
N ALA A 66 10.52 8.49 2.88
CA ALA A 66 10.66 7.93 4.22
C ALA A 66 9.50 8.34 5.13
N GLN A 67 9.11 9.62 5.11
CA GLN A 67 7.99 10.11 5.92
C GLN A 67 6.66 9.47 5.53
N LEU A 68 6.41 9.27 4.25
CA LEU A 68 5.17 8.62 3.78
C LEU A 68 5.15 7.15 4.20
N VAL A 69 6.27 6.44 4.10
CA VAL A 69 6.39 5.05 4.57
C VAL A 69 6.20 4.97 6.09
N GLU A 70 6.83 5.84 6.85
CA GLU A 70 6.70 5.89 8.32
C GLU A 70 5.24 6.12 8.74
N ARG A 71 4.55 7.04 8.06
CA ARG A 71 3.13 7.29 8.33
C ARG A 71 2.26 6.09 7.99
N ALA A 72 2.50 5.44 6.86
CA ALA A 72 1.78 4.22 6.48
C ALA A 72 1.98 3.11 7.52
N VAL A 73 3.20 2.89 7.96
CA VAL A 73 3.52 1.92 9.03
C VAL A 73 2.77 2.26 10.31
N SER A 74 2.72 3.55 10.69
CA SER A 74 1.98 4.01 11.86
C SER A 74 0.48 3.73 11.76
N VAL A 75 -0.12 4.00 10.60
CA VAL A 75 -1.55 3.69 10.35
C VAL A 75 -1.81 2.20 10.47
N ILE A 76 -0.97 1.37 9.85
CA ILE A 76 -1.09 -0.10 9.91
C ILE A 76 -0.98 -0.59 11.34
N SER A 77 -0.01 -0.10 12.09
CA SER A 77 0.20 -0.47 13.50
C SER A 77 -0.98 -0.07 14.38
N ASN A 78 -1.52 1.14 14.18
CA ASN A 78 -2.68 1.62 14.93
C ASN A 78 -3.95 0.82 14.67
N LEU A 79 -4.03 0.15 13.52
CA LEU A 79 -5.13 -0.77 13.19
C LEU A 79 -4.93 -2.18 13.78
N GLY A 80 -3.85 -2.41 14.52
CA GLY A 80 -3.54 -3.73 15.09
C GLY A 80 -2.91 -4.71 14.10
N ALA A 81 -2.48 -4.24 12.93
CA ALA A 81 -1.75 -5.01 11.94
C ALA A 81 -0.25 -4.71 12.00
N ARG A 82 0.54 -5.36 11.18
CA ARG A 82 1.98 -5.08 11.06
C ARG A 82 2.45 -5.24 9.62
N VAL A 83 3.52 -4.54 9.30
CA VAL A 83 4.24 -4.76 8.04
C VAL A 83 5.10 -6.01 8.17
N ILE A 84 4.95 -6.95 7.25
CA ILE A 84 5.75 -8.17 7.24
C ILE A 84 7.12 -7.90 6.62
N THR A 85 8.10 -8.71 7.00
CA THR A 85 9.47 -8.59 6.52
C THR A 85 9.61 -9.08 5.07
N PRO A 86 10.67 -8.67 4.35
CA PRO A 86 10.95 -9.23 3.01
C PRO A 86 11.05 -10.75 2.99
N ALA A 87 11.60 -11.37 4.03
CA ALA A 87 11.66 -12.83 4.13
C ALA A 87 10.25 -13.46 4.25
N GLU A 88 9.38 -12.85 5.05
CA GLU A 88 7.98 -13.28 5.17
C GLU A 88 7.20 -13.10 3.86
N VAL A 89 7.45 -12.01 3.12
CA VAL A 89 6.86 -11.80 1.78
C VAL A 89 7.29 -12.90 0.82
N ARG A 90 8.59 -13.21 0.77
CA ARG A 90 9.09 -14.28 -0.10
C ARG A 90 8.46 -15.62 0.25
N ALA A 91 8.35 -15.94 1.53
CA ALA A 91 7.70 -17.17 1.98
C ALA A 91 6.21 -17.22 1.58
N LYS A 92 5.50 -16.13 1.81
CA LYS A 92 4.08 -16.01 1.49
C LYS A 92 3.78 -16.14 -0.01
N LEU A 93 4.62 -15.54 -0.85
CA LEU A 93 4.49 -15.57 -2.31
C LEU A 93 5.23 -16.74 -2.95
N LYS A 94 5.90 -17.59 -2.15
CA LYS A 94 6.71 -18.73 -2.62
C LYS A 94 7.80 -18.30 -3.60
N LEU A 95 8.47 -17.18 -3.28
CA LEU A 95 9.57 -16.63 -4.06
C LEU A 95 10.90 -17.12 -3.53
N GLU A 96 11.85 -17.39 -4.42
CA GLU A 96 13.23 -17.69 -4.06
C GLU A 96 14.09 -16.44 -4.13
N LYS A 97 14.97 -16.28 -3.14
CA LYS A 97 15.97 -15.22 -3.17
C LYS A 97 17.05 -15.59 -4.19
N ARG A 98 17.20 -14.75 -5.21
CA ARG A 98 18.26 -14.96 -6.21
C ARG A 98 19.63 -14.68 -5.63
N ALA A 99 20.63 -15.42 -6.11
CA ALA A 99 22.02 -15.08 -5.85
C ALA A 99 22.35 -13.71 -6.47
N PRO A 100 23.30 -12.94 -5.86
CA PRO A 100 23.74 -11.70 -6.49
C PRO A 100 24.26 -11.95 -7.90
N LEU A 101 23.94 -11.03 -8.82
CA LEU A 101 24.49 -11.11 -10.18
C LEU A 101 26.00 -10.91 -10.14
N PRO A 102 26.77 -11.61 -10.98
CA PRO A 102 28.19 -11.35 -11.13
C PRO A 102 28.43 -9.90 -11.51
N ARG A 103 29.43 -9.29 -10.91
CA ARG A 103 29.87 -7.93 -11.26
C ARG A 103 30.74 -7.94 -12.48
#